data_15dd61ca75f39c9c8603ec0234b97eff
#
_entry.id   15dd61ca75f39c9c8603ec0234b97eff
#
_cell.length_a   1.000
_cell.length_b   1.000
_cell.length_c   1.000
_cell.angle_alpha   90.00
_cell.angle_beta   90.00
_cell.angle_gamma   90.00
#
_symmetry.space_group_name_H-M   'P 1'
#
loop_
_entity.id
_entity.type
_entity.pdbx_description
1 polymer ?
#
loop_
_entity_poly.entity_id
_entity_poly.type
_entity_poly.pdbx_seq_one_letter_code
_entity_poly.pdbx_strand_id
1 'polypeptide(L)'
;SQTDAGNIEQEYKDAVEAAVADKETQAENLENRLESLIDKQEAVLQQMMSRQPGFLALPGQKAKWQSQVQQQQSLLSRLQNRLETVKEIHDGMGLHGPRIHELATAKVRHDKPELAEGWDEMRAAQRAHENLMRKQAKEQKEKLQREQAPSLSKGNGLSLTRTIT
;
A
#
# COMPACT_ATOMS: atom_id res chain seq x y z
N SER A 1 18.69 -17.01 -19.28
CA SER A 1 19.18 -15.99 -20.22
C SER A 1 18.63 -14.61 -19.86
N GLN A 2 19.26 -13.55 -20.33
CA GLN A 2 18.79 -12.18 -20.11
C GLN A 2 17.43 -11.93 -20.76
N THR A 3 17.14 -12.56 -21.89
CA THR A 3 15.86 -12.44 -22.58
C THR A 3 14.73 -13.04 -21.76
N ASP A 4 14.93 -14.19 -21.16
CA ASP A 4 13.91 -14.84 -20.31
C ASP A 4 13.65 -14.03 -19.03
N ALA A 5 14.71 -13.51 -18.42
CA ALA A 5 14.58 -12.64 -17.25
C ALA A 5 13.81 -11.36 -17.58
N GLY A 6 14.10 -10.74 -18.74
CA GLY A 6 13.38 -9.56 -19.21
C GLY A 6 11.89 -9.84 -19.47
N ASN A 7 11.58 -11.01 -20.05
CA ASN A 7 10.20 -11.43 -20.29
C ASN A 7 9.43 -11.69 -18.99
N ILE A 8 10.07 -12.32 -18.03
CA ILE A 8 9.47 -12.58 -16.70
C ILE A 8 9.18 -11.23 -15.99
N GLU A 9 10.14 -10.32 -16.01
CA GLU A 9 9.97 -9.00 -15.41
C GLU A 9 8.78 -8.25 -16.03
N GLN A 10 8.72 -8.19 -17.35
CA GLN A 10 7.65 -7.49 -18.05
C GLN A 10 6.30 -8.17 -17.81
N GLU A 11 6.25 -9.48 -17.89
CA GLU A 11 5.05 -10.26 -17.70
C GLU A 11 4.49 -10.10 -16.27
N TYR A 12 5.37 -10.13 -15.27
CA TYR A 12 4.99 -9.90 -13.88
C TYR A 12 4.46 -8.48 -13.65
N LYS A 13 5.17 -7.47 -14.16
CA LYS A 13 4.74 -6.07 -14.06
C LYS A 13 3.39 -5.85 -14.73
N ASP A 14 3.20 -6.40 -15.93
CA ASP A 14 1.94 -6.29 -16.65
C ASP A 14 0.79 -6.96 -15.87
N ALA A 15 1.06 -8.12 -15.28
CA ALA A 15 0.07 -8.84 -14.47
C ALA A 15 -0.33 -8.04 -13.22
N VAL A 16 0.64 -7.44 -12.53
CA VAL A 16 0.37 -6.59 -11.36
C VAL A 16 -0.39 -5.34 -11.77
N GLU A 17 -0.01 -4.69 -12.85
CA GLU A 17 -0.68 -3.49 -13.36
C GLU A 17 -2.13 -3.78 -13.72
N ALA A 18 -2.39 -4.90 -14.41
CA ALA A 18 -3.75 -5.32 -14.73
C ALA A 18 -4.57 -5.60 -13.46
N ALA A 19 -3.96 -6.24 -12.45
CA ALA A 19 -4.62 -6.53 -11.19
C ALA A 19 -4.90 -5.25 -10.39
N VAL A 20 -4.01 -4.26 -10.43
CA VAL A 20 -4.24 -2.93 -9.82
C VAL A 20 -5.44 -2.26 -10.47
N ALA A 21 -5.49 -2.24 -11.80
CA ALA A 21 -6.61 -1.65 -12.54
C ALA A 21 -7.94 -2.32 -12.18
N ASP A 22 -7.96 -3.65 -12.07
CA ASP A 22 -9.16 -4.39 -11.64
C ASP A 22 -9.58 -4.04 -10.21
N LYS A 23 -8.63 -3.93 -9.29
CA LYS A 23 -8.90 -3.58 -7.90
C LYS A 23 -9.42 -2.15 -7.78
N GLU A 24 -8.90 -1.22 -8.55
CA GLU A 24 -9.39 0.16 -8.60
C GLU A 24 -10.82 0.22 -9.11
N THR A 25 -11.13 -0.53 -10.17
CA THR A 25 -12.49 -0.62 -10.69
C THR A 25 -13.45 -1.22 -9.67
N GLN A 26 -13.05 -2.28 -8.98
CA GLN A 26 -13.84 -2.90 -7.92
C GLN A 26 -14.09 -1.92 -6.77
N ALA A 27 -13.08 -1.16 -6.35
CA ALA A 27 -13.20 -0.14 -5.30
C ALA A 27 -14.16 0.96 -5.71
N GLU A 28 -14.05 1.47 -6.92
CA GLU A 28 -14.94 2.50 -7.46
C GLU A 28 -16.40 2.01 -7.51
N ASN A 29 -16.62 0.80 -8.00
CA ASN A 29 -17.95 0.20 -8.05
C ASN A 29 -18.54 0.03 -6.64
N LEU A 30 -17.71 -0.38 -5.69
CA LEU A 30 -18.16 -0.52 -4.30
C LEU A 30 -18.47 0.82 -3.66
N GLU A 31 -17.65 1.85 -3.90
CA GLU A 31 -17.94 3.22 -3.46
C GLU A 31 -19.31 3.69 -3.97
N ASN A 32 -19.55 3.54 -5.27
CA ASN A 32 -20.82 3.95 -5.89
C ASN A 32 -22.00 3.19 -5.31
N ARG A 33 -21.85 1.91 -5.07
CA ARG A 33 -22.89 1.07 -4.46
C ARG A 33 -23.19 1.49 -3.03
N LEU A 34 -22.14 1.75 -2.24
CA LEU A 34 -22.30 2.20 -0.86
C LEU A 34 -22.92 3.57 -0.77
N GLU A 35 -22.53 4.51 -1.63
CA GLU A 35 -23.14 5.85 -1.70
C GLU A 35 -24.63 5.76 -2.01
N SER A 36 -25.00 4.96 -3.00
CA SER A 36 -26.40 4.73 -3.35
C SER A 36 -27.20 4.10 -2.21
N LEU A 37 -26.61 3.14 -1.51
CA LEU A 37 -27.24 2.48 -0.37
C LEU A 37 -27.42 3.44 0.80
N ILE A 38 -26.41 4.27 1.08
CA ILE A 38 -26.46 5.29 2.13
C ILE A 38 -27.61 6.28 1.83
N ASP A 39 -27.72 6.76 0.60
CA ASP A 39 -28.78 7.67 0.20
C ASP A 39 -30.18 7.07 0.46
N LYS A 40 -30.34 5.79 0.10
CA LYS A 40 -31.60 5.07 0.36
C LYS A 40 -31.89 4.94 1.85
N GLN A 41 -30.89 4.62 2.65
CA GLN A 41 -31.07 4.42 4.09
C GLN A 41 -31.27 5.76 4.82
N GLU A 42 -30.68 6.84 4.33
CA GLU A 42 -30.97 8.18 4.83
C GLU A 42 -32.42 8.57 4.57
N ALA A 43 -32.96 8.25 3.39
CA ALA A 43 -34.35 8.48 3.07
C ALA A 43 -35.27 7.68 4.01
N VAL A 44 -34.93 6.43 4.32
CA VAL A 44 -35.67 5.61 5.29
C VAL A 44 -35.66 6.27 6.67
N LEU A 45 -34.47 6.76 7.11
CA LEU A 45 -34.38 7.45 8.40
C LEU A 45 -35.27 8.70 8.45
N GLN A 46 -35.25 9.50 7.39
CA GLN A 46 -36.12 10.68 7.30
C GLN A 46 -37.59 10.31 7.39
N GLN A 47 -38.03 9.23 6.73
CA GLN A 47 -39.38 8.73 6.84
C GLN A 47 -39.72 8.29 8.27
N MET A 48 -38.83 7.61 8.93
CA MET A 48 -38.99 7.22 10.33
C MET A 48 -39.14 8.44 11.24
N MET A 49 -38.31 9.45 11.03
CA MET A 49 -38.37 10.69 11.80
C MET A 49 -39.69 11.44 11.58
N SER A 50 -40.24 11.43 10.36
CA SER A 50 -41.52 12.05 10.05
C SER A 50 -42.71 11.33 10.68
N ARG A 51 -42.51 10.07 11.09
CA ARG A 51 -43.56 9.25 11.75
C ARG A 51 -43.36 9.19 13.27
N GLN A 52 -42.71 10.18 13.83
CA GLN A 52 -42.49 10.25 15.29
C GLN A 52 -43.85 10.23 16.00
N PRO A 53 -44.05 9.33 16.96
CA PRO A 53 -45.29 9.28 17.74
C PRO A 53 -45.53 10.59 18.49
N GLY A 54 -46.79 11.05 18.49
CA GLY A 54 -47.19 12.25 19.21
C GLY A 54 -47.21 12.05 20.72
N PHE A 55 -47.45 13.14 21.47
CA PHE A 55 -47.45 13.08 22.93
C PHE A 55 -48.57 12.21 23.50
N LEU A 56 -49.61 11.93 22.69
CA LEU A 56 -50.70 11.03 23.09
C LEU A 56 -50.41 9.55 22.82
N ALA A 57 -49.26 9.25 22.21
CA ALA A 57 -48.90 7.88 21.91
C ALA A 57 -48.60 7.08 23.19
N LEU A 58 -48.88 5.77 23.13
CA LEU A 58 -48.60 4.87 24.24
C LEU A 58 -47.07 4.75 24.45
N PRO A 59 -46.58 4.59 25.71
CA PRO A 59 -45.16 4.49 25.99
C PRO A 59 -44.45 3.38 25.19
N GLY A 60 -45.13 2.25 24.97
CA GLY A 60 -44.57 1.15 24.18
C GLY A 60 -44.35 1.50 22.71
N GLN A 61 -45.24 2.30 22.12
CA GLN A 61 -45.10 2.76 20.74
C GLN A 61 -43.93 3.71 20.58
N LYS A 62 -43.74 4.62 21.53
CA LYS A 62 -42.66 5.57 21.54
C LYS A 62 -41.28 4.85 21.70
N ALA A 63 -41.21 3.91 22.62
CA ALA A 63 -39.99 3.11 22.85
C ALA A 63 -39.64 2.29 21.61
N LYS A 64 -40.62 1.68 20.96
CA LYS A 64 -40.42 0.91 19.72
C LYS A 64 -39.88 1.80 18.59
N TRP A 65 -40.48 2.98 18.43
CA TRP A 65 -40.02 3.94 17.42
C TRP A 65 -38.57 4.39 17.69
N GLN A 66 -38.26 4.74 18.93
CA GLN A 66 -36.87 5.12 19.32
C GLN A 66 -35.86 4.02 19.01
N SER A 67 -36.22 2.77 19.32
CA SER A 67 -35.36 1.61 19.03
C SER A 67 -35.14 1.45 17.52
N GLN A 68 -36.17 1.60 16.72
CA GLN A 68 -36.06 1.51 15.25
C GLN A 68 -35.19 2.62 14.67
N VAL A 69 -35.34 3.85 15.17
CA VAL A 69 -34.47 4.98 14.75
C VAL A 69 -33.02 4.73 15.11
N GLN A 70 -32.74 4.24 16.32
CA GLN A 70 -31.39 3.93 16.74
C GLN A 70 -30.74 2.83 15.88
N GLN A 71 -31.52 1.79 15.54
CA GLN A 71 -31.03 0.73 14.65
C GLN A 71 -30.71 1.26 13.28
N GLN A 72 -31.54 2.15 12.75
CA GLN A 72 -31.31 2.77 11.44
C GLN A 72 -30.09 3.68 11.44
N GLN A 73 -29.91 4.46 12.50
CA GLN A 73 -28.74 5.31 12.67
C GLN A 73 -27.44 4.49 12.77
N SER A 74 -27.50 3.36 13.48
CA SER A 74 -26.37 2.43 13.59
C SER A 74 -26.02 1.80 12.23
N LEU A 75 -27.03 1.44 11.45
CA LEU A 75 -26.82 0.92 10.10
C LEU A 75 -26.11 1.96 9.23
N LEU A 76 -26.60 3.20 9.24
CA LEU A 76 -26.02 4.30 8.49
C LEU A 76 -24.56 4.55 8.89
N SER A 77 -24.27 4.57 10.20
CA SER A 77 -22.90 4.73 10.68
C SER A 77 -21.97 3.64 10.16
N ARG A 78 -22.43 2.38 10.16
CA ARG A 78 -21.63 1.26 9.64
C ARG A 78 -21.37 1.40 8.15
N LEU A 79 -22.38 1.80 7.38
CA LEU A 79 -22.24 2.01 5.93
C LEU A 79 -21.29 3.16 5.63
N GLN A 80 -21.39 4.26 6.37
CA GLN A 80 -20.50 5.42 6.21
C GLN A 80 -19.06 5.09 6.55
N ASN A 81 -18.83 4.34 7.64
CA ASN A 81 -17.50 3.87 8.01
C ASN A 81 -16.92 2.95 6.94
N ARG A 82 -17.73 2.06 6.40
CA ARG A 82 -17.29 1.17 5.31
C ARG A 82 -16.93 1.95 4.05
N LEU A 83 -17.74 2.94 3.69
CA LEU A 83 -17.46 3.81 2.55
C LEU A 83 -16.12 4.56 2.75
N GLU A 84 -15.92 5.11 3.93
CA GLU A 84 -14.68 5.81 4.28
C GLU A 84 -13.45 4.90 4.15
N THR A 85 -13.55 3.66 4.66
CA THR A 85 -12.49 2.66 4.54
C THR A 85 -12.18 2.34 3.08
N VAL A 86 -13.21 2.13 2.25
CA VAL A 86 -13.03 1.85 0.82
C VAL A 86 -12.36 3.03 0.11
N LYS A 87 -12.76 4.26 0.43
CA LYS A 87 -12.15 5.47 -0.13
C LYS A 87 -10.68 5.58 0.25
N GLU A 88 -10.34 5.30 1.50
CA GLU A 88 -8.94 5.31 1.96
C GLU A 88 -8.09 4.29 1.22
N ILE A 89 -8.62 3.08 1.00
CA ILE A 89 -7.94 2.03 0.23
C ILE A 89 -7.74 2.48 -1.22
N HIS A 90 -8.77 3.04 -1.83
CA HIS A 90 -8.73 3.51 -3.23
C HIS A 90 -7.75 4.67 -3.40
N ASP A 91 -7.79 5.65 -2.51
CA ASP A 91 -6.92 6.83 -2.58
C ASP A 91 -5.48 6.52 -2.18
N GLY A 92 -5.22 5.37 -1.57
CA GLY A 92 -3.90 5.00 -1.09
C GLY A 92 -3.42 5.86 0.07
N MET A 93 -4.35 6.41 0.87
CA MET A 93 -4.07 7.33 1.97
C MET A 93 -4.43 6.70 3.33
N GLY A 94 -3.95 7.30 4.41
CA GLY A 94 -4.27 6.89 5.76
C GLY A 94 -3.66 5.55 6.17
N LEU A 95 -4.32 4.86 7.10
CA LEU A 95 -3.86 3.56 7.63
C LEU A 95 -3.93 2.44 6.58
N HIS A 96 -4.73 2.62 5.54
CA HIS A 96 -4.94 1.64 4.48
C HIS A 96 -4.18 2.01 3.19
N GLY A 97 -3.21 2.92 3.25
CA GLY A 97 -2.43 3.51 2.15
C GLY A 97 -2.17 2.56 0.98
N PRO A 98 -1.06 1.81 0.90
CA PRO A 98 -0.70 1.06 -0.31
C PRO A 98 -1.52 -0.23 -0.53
N ARG A 99 -2.73 -0.31 0.00
CA ARG A 99 -3.50 -1.54 0.09
C ARG A 99 -3.89 -2.12 -1.29
N ILE A 100 -4.24 -1.26 -2.25
CA ILE A 100 -4.61 -1.75 -3.59
C ILE A 100 -3.45 -2.46 -4.26
N HIS A 101 -2.25 -1.91 -4.19
CA HIS A 101 -1.06 -2.54 -4.75
C HIS A 101 -0.74 -3.86 -4.04
N GLU A 102 -0.83 -3.90 -2.72
CA GLU A 102 -0.64 -5.11 -1.93
C GLU A 102 -1.63 -6.20 -2.30
N LEU A 103 -2.91 -5.84 -2.41
CA LEU A 103 -3.97 -6.77 -2.81
C LEU A 103 -3.77 -7.29 -4.23
N ALA A 104 -3.39 -6.42 -5.15
CA ALA A 104 -3.10 -6.78 -6.54
C ALA A 104 -1.92 -7.74 -6.62
N THR A 105 -0.84 -7.45 -5.90
CA THR A 105 0.34 -8.31 -5.83
C THR A 105 0.00 -9.68 -5.26
N ALA A 106 -0.76 -9.72 -4.16
CA ALA A 106 -1.21 -10.96 -3.55
C ALA A 106 -2.05 -11.80 -4.51
N LYS A 107 -2.92 -11.15 -5.28
CA LYS A 107 -3.74 -11.83 -6.29
C LYS A 107 -2.89 -12.44 -7.40
N VAL A 108 -1.92 -11.71 -7.92
CA VAL A 108 -1.01 -12.22 -8.95
C VAL A 108 -0.24 -13.43 -8.43
N ARG A 109 0.26 -13.36 -7.21
CA ARG A 109 0.99 -14.47 -6.58
C ARG A 109 0.12 -15.71 -6.37
N HIS A 110 -1.15 -15.51 -6.07
CA HIS A 110 -2.10 -16.59 -5.92
C HIS A 110 -2.49 -17.21 -7.28
N ASP A 111 -2.79 -16.37 -8.26
CA ASP A 111 -3.29 -16.83 -9.57
C ASP A 111 -2.17 -17.32 -10.48
N LYS A 112 -0.97 -16.78 -10.35
CA LYS A 112 0.18 -17.09 -11.20
C LYS A 112 1.43 -17.38 -10.35
N PRO A 113 1.42 -18.47 -9.56
CA PRO A 113 2.51 -18.75 -8.62
C PRO A 113 3.85 -18.98 -9.31
N GLU A 114 3.86 -19.57 -10.50
CA GLU A 114 5.08 -19.81 -11.26
C GLU A 114 5.73 -18.50 -11.73
N LEU A 115 4.91 -17.55 -12.16
CA LEU A 115 5.37 -16.23 -12.57
C LEU A 115 5.94 -15.47 -11.37
N ALA A 116 5.26 -15.53 -10.22
CA ALA A 116 5.72 -14.90 -8.98
C ALA A 116 7.04 -15.52 -8.50
N GLU A 117 7.18 -16.83 -8.57
CA GLU A 117 8.43 -17.52 -8.23
C GLU A 117 9.57 -17.11 -9.16
N GLY A 118 9.32 -17.07 -10.45
CA GLY A 118 10.30 -16.59 -11.43
C GLY A 118 10.73 -15.16 -11.19
N TRP A 119 9.78 -14.29 -10.84
CA TRP A 119 10.07 -12.91 -10.47
C TRP A 119 10.95 -12.84 -9.22
N ASP A 120 10.62 -13.61 -8.17
CA ASP A 120 11.40 -13.64 -6.92
C ASP A 120 12.83 -14.13 -7.15
N GLU A 121 13.00 -15.18 -7.96
CA GLU A 121 14.32 -15.70 -8.33
C GLU A 121 15.12 -14.67 -9.12
N MET A 122 14.52 -14.02 -10.08
CA MET A 122 15.16 -12.97 -10.88
C MET A 122 15.60 -11.81 -9.99
N ARG A 123 14.73 -11.34 -9.08
CA ARG A 123 15.06 -10.25 -8.16
C ARG A 123 16.18 -10.64 -7.19
N ALA A 124 16.17 -11.88 -6.70
CA ALA A 124 17.23 -12.38 -5.85
C ALA A 124 18.57 -12.42 -6.58
N ALA A 125 18.59 -12.86 -7.84
CA ALA A 125 19.79 -12.88 -8.67
C ALA A 125 20.31 -11.47 -8.94
N GLN A 126 19.43 -10.52 -9.23
CA GLN A 126 19.79 -9.10 -9.42
C GLN A 126 20.41 -8.51 -8.16
N ARG A 127 19.80 -8.75 -6.99
CA ARG A 127 20.34 -8.25 -5.72
C ARG A 127 21.71 -8.85 -5.42
N ALA A 128 21.90 -10.15 -5.67
CA ALA A 128 23.19 -10.81 -5.48
C ALA A 128 24.25 -10.18 -6.38
N HIS A 129 23.92 -9.94 -7.64
CA HIS A 129 24.81 -9.29 -8.59
C HIS A 129 25.19 -7.87 -8.17
N GLU A 130 24.19 -7.06 -7.80
CA GLU A 130 24.42 -5.69 -7.31
C GLU A 130 25.28 -5.66 -6.07
N ASN A 131 25.07 -6.59 -5.13
CA ASN A 131 25.86 -6.69 -3.91
C ASN A 131 27.30 -7.07 -4.24
N LEU A 132 27.51 -8.00 -5.18
CA LEU A 132 28.83 -8.38 -5.64
C LEU A 132 29.58 -7.19 -6.26
N MET A 133 28.92 -6.47 -7.16
CA MET A 133 29.49 -5.29 -7.82
C MET A 133 29.85 -4.19 -6.83
N ARG A 134 28.97 -3.95 -5.85
CA ARG A 134 29.22 -2.97 -4.79
C ARG A 134 30.43 -3.36 -3.93
N LYS A 135 30.51 -4.63 -3.58
CA LYS A 135 31.64 -5.17 -2.81
C LYS A 135 32.96 -5.03 -3.56
N GLN A 136 32.99 -5.37 -4.84
CA GLN A 136 34.16 -5.22 -5.69
C GLN A 136 34.60 -3.77 -5.82
N ALA A 137 33.65 -2.85 -6.01
CA ALA A 137 33.92 -1.42 -6.09
C ALA A 137 34.49 -0.88 -4.79
N LYS A 138 33.99 -1.33 -3.65
CA LYS A 138 34.51 -0.96 -2.32
C LYS A 138 35.91 -1.47 -2.11
N GLU A 139 36.21 -2.72 -2.44
CA GLU A 139 37.53 -3.32 -2.35
C GLU A 139 38.53 -2.58 -3.22
N GLN A 140 38.15 -2.24 -4.44
CA GLN A 140 38.99 -1.48 -5.34
C GLN A 140 39.31 -0.08 -4.81
N LYS A 141 38.32 0.60 -4.26
CA LYS A 141 38.48 1.92 -3.64
C LYS A 141 39.42 1.85 -2.44
N GLU A 142 39.26 0.86 -1.57
CA GLU A 142 40.12 0.65 -0.42
C GLU A 142 41.56 0.36 -0.84
N LYS A 143 41.75 -0.45 -1.89
CA LYS A 143 43.06 -0.73 -2.45
C LYS A 143 43.75 0.53 -2.96
N LEU A 144 43.04 1.38 -3.69
CA LEU A 144 43.57 2.66 -4.16
C LEU A 144 43.98 3.57 -3.00
N GLN A 145 43.16 3.63 -1.95
CA GLN A 145 43.45 4.43 -0.76
C GLN A 145 44.70 3.92 -0.04
N ARG A 146 44.89 2.60 0.07
CA ARG A 146 46.09 2.01 0.67
C ARG A 146 47.35 2.34 -0.13
N GLU A 147 47.27 2.32 -1.45
CA GLU A 147 48.39 2.67 -2.32
C GLU A 147 48.79 4.15 -2.17
N GLN A 148 47.84 5.04 -1.93
CA GLN A 148 48.09 6.47 -1.77
C GLN A 148 48.49 6.86 -0.34
N ALA A 149 47.92 6.21 0.68
CA ALA A 149 48.11 6.59 2.09
C ALA A 149 49.58 6.52 2.56
N PRO A 150 50.38 5.47 2.26
CA PRO A 150 51.75 5.44 2.68
C PRO A 150 52.61 6.57 2.11
N SER A 151 52.36 6.97 0.86
CA SER A 151 53.05 8.07 0.20
C SER A 151 52.76 9.42 0.86
N LEU A 152 51.49 9.70 1.14
CA LEU A 152 51.06 10.91 1.82
C LEU A 152 51.60 10.99 3.26
N SER A 153 51.56 9.87 3.97
CA SER A 153 52.07 9.78 5.33
C SER A 153 53.59 10.05 5.42
N LYS A 154 54.39 9.50 4.52
CA LYS A 154 55.82 9.78 4.41
C LYS A 154 56.11 11.23 4.09
N GLY A 155 55.36 11.84 3.18
CA GLY A 155 55.50 13.24 2.83
C GLY A 155 55.21 14.16 4.00
N ASN A 156 54.11 13.92 4.73
CA ASN A 156 53.77 14.68 5.94
C ASN A 156 54.82 14.52 7.05
N GLY A 157 55.34 13.33 7.23
CA GLY A 157 56.39 13.05 8.22
C GLY A 157 57.70 13.81 7.94
N LEU A 158 58.14 13.86 6.70
CA LEU A 158 59.29 14.64 6.28
C LEU A 158 59.07 16.12 6.47
N SER A 159 57.91 16.65 6.15
CA SER A 159 57.56 18.02 6.33
C SER A 159 57.62 18.45 7.80
N LEU A 160 57.03 17.66 8.69
CA LEU A 160 57.04 17.92 10.13
C LEU A 160 58.47 17.87 10.72
N THR A 161 59.31 16.95 10.26
CA THR A 161 60.72 16.87 10.71
C THR A 161 61.53 18.10 10.34
N ARG A 162 61.33 18.66 9.15
CA ARG A 162 61.98 19.88 8.72
C ARG A 162 61.51 21.09 9.54
N THR A 163 60.25 21.12 9.95
CA THR A 163 59.71 22.22 10.72
C THR A 163 60.24 22.25 12.14
N ILE A 164 60.53 21.14 12.73
CA ILE A 164 61.05 20.98 14.10
C ILE A 164 62.54 21.26 14.20
N THR A 165 63.30 21.00 13.17
CA THR A 165 64.75 21.31 13.13
C THR A 165 65.03 22.70 12.61
#